data_587fa6a57779ff743bf4919aeefb78f1
#
_entry.id   587fa6a57779ff743bf4919aeefb78f1
#
_cell.length_a   1.000
_cell.length_b   1.000
_cell.length_c   1.000
_cell.angle_alpha   90.00
_cell.angle_beta   90.00
_cell.angle_gamma   90.00
#
_symmetry.space_group_name_H-M   'P 1'
#
loop_
_entity.id
_entity.type
_entity.pdbx_description
1 polymer ?
#
loop_
_entity_poly.entity_id
_entity_poly.type
_entity_poly.pdbx_seq_one_letter_code
_entity_poly.pdbx_strand_id
1 'polypeptide(L)'
;MGYVMAEREQAVDWMAEYPGFGEMRWYSEALATEQVSFSWRLMPPGTGGRGSYGHRHPGQEEVYFVVSGTLTFKVGDEVFEAGPQTGVRMTGEAFYSVHNDTETDAELLIFSTRLAEPATEQQQDFWPE
;
A
#
# COMPACT_ATOMS: atom_id res chain seq x y z
N MET A 1 26.00 14.39 9.25
CA MET A 1 25.98 13.19 8.40
C MET A 1 24.97 13.36 7.28
N GLY A 2 25.25 12.88 6.08
CA GLY A 2 24.43 13.18 4.91
C GLY A 2 23.38 12.14 4.57
N TYR A 3 23.29 11.01 5.28
CA TYR A 3 22.34 9.96 4.94
C TYR A 3 21.97 9.09 6.13
N VAL A 4 20.84 8.38 5.98
CA VAL A 4 20.41 7.30 6.88
C VAL A 4 20.11 6.10 5.99
N MET A 5 20.55 4.93 6.41
CA MET A 5 20.34 3.68 5.67
C MET A 5 19.56 2.69 6.52
N ALA A 6 18.61 1.99 5.92
CA ALA A 6 17.87 0.94 6.59
C ALA A 6 17.72 -0.25 5.66
N GLU A 7 18.04 -1.43 6.16
CA GLU A 7 17.80 -2.69 5.46
C GLU A 7 16.38 -3.18 5.76
N ARG A 8 15.90 -4.13 4.96
CA ARG A 8 14.53 -4.63 5.08
C ARG A 8 14.16 -5.07 6.50
N GLU A 9 15.06 -5.77 7.16
CA GLU A 9 14.82 -6.31 8.50
C GLU A 9 14.69 -5.24 9.58
N GLN A 10 15.16 -4.04 9.31
CA GLN A 10 15.04 -2.90 10.22
C GLN A 10 13.69 -2.18 10.07
N ALA A 11 12.99 -2.40 8.96
CA ALA A 11 11.67 -1.84 8.74
C ALA A 11 10.61 -2.78 9.31
N VAL A 12 9.70 -2.24 10.12
CA VAL A 12 8.65 -3.04 10.74
C VAL A 12 7.75 -3.66 9.66
N ASP A 13 7.44 -4.95 9.81
CA ASP A 13 6.54 -5.67 8.92
C ASP A 13 5.14 -5.71 9.53
N TRP A 14 4.22 -4.96 8.95
CA TRP A 14 2.83 -4.92 9.43
C TRP A 14 2.05 -6.19 9.11
N MET A 15 2.61 -7.09 8.30
CA MET A 15 1.99 -8.38 7.98
C MET A 15 2.60 -9.55 8.77
N ALA A 16 3.49 -9.27 9.72
CA ALA A 16 4.21 -10.31 10.45
C ALA A 16 3.28 -11.29 11.19
N GLU A 17 2.13 -10.82 11.65
CA GLU A 17 1.16 -11.65 12.36
C GLU A 17 0.10 -12.29 11.44
N TYR A 18 0.23 -12.10 10.12
CA TYR A 18 -0.72 -12.62 9.15
C TYR A 18 0.00 -13.51 8.13
N PRO A 19 0.33 -14.78 8.51
CA PRO A 19 1.03 -15.70 7.61
C PRO A 19 0.27 -15.89 6.30
N GLY A 20 1.01 -15.88 5.19
CA GLY A 20 0.42 -16.07 3.86
C GLY A 20 -0.01 -14.79 3.17
N PHE A 21 0.04 -13.65 3.86
CA PHE A 21 -0.37 -12.36 3.26
C PHE A 21 0.80 -11.50 2.81
N GLY A 22 2.01 -12.06 2.75
CA GLY A 22 3.20 -11.37 2.28
C GLY A 22 3.84 -10.48 3.33
N GLU A 23 4.39 -9.35 2.87
CA GLU A 23 5.07 -8.40 3.75
C GLU A 23 4.59 -7.00 3.45
N MET A 24 4.59 -6.16 4.47
CA MET A 24 4.38 -4.73 4.34
C MET A 24 5.35 -4.02 5.26
N ARG A 25 6.50 -3.62 4.70
CA ARG A 25 7.61 -3.03 5.45
C ARG A 25 7.52 -1.52 5.42
N TRP A 26 7.34 -0.91 6.58
CA TRP A 26 7.32 0.55 6.71
C TRP A 26 8.71 1.05 7.02
N TYR A 27 9.30 1.77 6.05
CA TYR A 27 10.69 2.25 6.16
C TYR A 27 10.84 3.59 6.84
N SER A 28 9.76 4.35 6.96
CA SER A 28 9.84 5.75 7.40
C SER A 28 10.44 5.92 8.80
N GLU A 29 10.09 5.03 9.74
CA GLU A 29 10.64 5.11 11.08
C GLU A 29 12.13 4.75 11.09
N ALA A 30 12.50 3.66 10.43
CA ALA A 30 13.90 3.22 10.37
C ALA A 30 14.80 4.23 9.66
N LEU A 31 14.27 4.94 8.66
CA LEU A 31 14.99 5.99 7.94
C LEU A 31 14.89 7.36 8.62
N ALA A 32 14.03 7.48 9.64
CA ALA A 32 13.77 8.74 10.35
C ALA A 32 13.33 9.86 9.39
N THR A 33 12.45 9.54 8.44
CA THR A 33 11.94 10.54 7.51
C THR A 33 11.03 11.53 8.25
N GLU A 34 10.99 12.76 7.78
CA GLU A 34 10.17 13.79 8.39
C GLU A 34 8.95 14.16 7.53
N GLN A 35 9.10 14.15 6.22
CA GLN A 35 8.08 14.64 5.29
C GLN A 35 7.46 13.55 4.43
N VAL A 36 8.18 12.45 4.23
CA VAL A 36 7.77 11.37 3.34
C VAL A 36 7.53 10.09 4.12
N SER A 37 6.39 9.45 3.87
CA SER A 37 6.14 8.09 4.34
C SER A 37 6.41 7.12 3.19
N PHE A 38 7.06 6.01 3.49
CA PHE A 38 7.49 5.07 2.47
C PHE A 38 7.35 3.64 2.98
N SER A 39 6.68 2.80 2.17
CA SER A 39 6.52 1.37 2.43
C SER A 39 6.82 0.56 1.19
N TRP A 40 7.36 -0.63 1.40
CA TRP A 40 7.46 -1.68 0.39
C TRP A 40 6.52 -2.79 0.78
N ARG A 41 5.77 -3.31 -0.19
CA ARG A 41 4.81 -4.38 0.04
C ARG A 41 5.00 -5.50 -0.97
N LEU A 42 5.02 -6.73 -0.45
CA LEU A 42 4.97 -7.95 -1.26
C LEU A 42 3.58 -8.53 -1.11
N MET A 43 2.90 -8.73 -2.23
CA MET A 43 1.54 -9.29 -2.26
C MET A 43 1.53 -10.62 -3.01
N PRO A 44 1.45 -11.74 -2.29
CA PRO A 44 1.29 -13.05 -2.94
C PRO A 44 -0.04 -13.16 -3.69
N PRO A 45 -0.16 -14.17 -4.59
CA PRO A 45 -1.43 -14.40 -5.29
C PRO A 45 -2.61 -14.52 -4.35
N GLY A 46 -3.74 -13.92 -4.74
CA GLY A 46 -4.99 -14.02 -4.02
C GLY A 46 -5.07 -13.20 -2.73
N THR A 47 -4.10 -12.32 -2.48
CA THR A 47 -4.12 -11.48 -1.28
C THR A 47 -4.54 -10.06 -1.61
N GLY A 48 -5.14 -9.39 -0.63
CA GLY A 48 -5.54 -7.99 -0.74
C GLY A 48 -6.96 -7.75 -0.26
N GLY A 49 -7.62 -6.78 -0.86
CA GLY A 49 -8.86 -6.23 -0.33
C GLY A 49 -10.18 -6.80 -0.85
N ARG A 50 -10.15 -7.79 -1.76
CA ARG A 50 -11.40 -8.40 -2.20
C ARG A 50 -12.08 -9.11 -1.02
N GLY A 51 -13.38 -8.91 -0.90
CA GLY A 51 -14.16 -9.44 0.20
C GLY A 51 -13.99 -8.68 1.50
N SER A 52 -13.41 -7.48 1.46
CA SER A 52 -13.06 -6.73 2.65
C SER A 52 -13.39 -5.24 2.53
N TYR A 53 -12.84 -4.46 3.42
CA TYR A 53 -13.07 -3.02 3.50
C TYR A 53 -12.16 -2.24 2.56
N GLY A 54 -12.59 -1.01 2.25
CA GLY A 54 -11.74 0.00 1.65
C GLY A 54 -11.37 1.05 2.67
N HIS A 55 -10.35 1.86 2.37
CA HIS A 55 -9.94 2.93 3.26
C HIS A 55 -9.54 4.16 2.46
N ARG A 56 -9.41 5.28 3.17
CA ARG A 56 -8.86 6.52 2.61
C ARG A 56 -8.21 7.31 3.72
N HIS A 57 -7.30 8.20 3.32
CA HIS A 57 -6.57 9.07 4.24
C HIS A 57 -6.84 10.53 3.86
N PRO A 58 -7.89 11.15 4.43
CA PRO A 58 -8.22 12.53 4.10
C PRO A 58 -7.04 13.48 4.35
N GLY A 59 -6.81 14.39 3.41
CA GLY A 59 -5.72 15.37 3.52
C GLY A 59 -4.33 14.81 3.26
N GLN A 60 -4.22 13.56 2.85
CA GLN A 60 -2.93 12.93 2.59
C GLN A 60 -2.86 12.48 1.13
N GLU A 61 -1.83 12.93 0.44
CA GLU A 61 -1.56 12.46 -0.92
C GLU A 61 -0.77 11.16 -0.83
N GLU A 62 -1.16 10.17 -1.63
CA GLU A 62 -0.55 8.86 -1.62
C GLU A 62 -0.28 8.40 -3.05
N VAL A 63 0.88 7.76 -3.28
CA VAL A 63 1.20 7.17 -4.57
C VAL A 63 1.53 5.70 -4.36
N TYR A 64 0.84 4.85 -5.12
CA TYR A 64 1.10 3.43 -5.21
C TYR A 64 1.87 3.19 -6.51
N PHE A 65 3.03 2.58 -6.41
CA PHE A 65 3.86 2.28 -7.57
C PHE A 65 4.11 0.78 -7.67
N VAL A 66 3.61 0.17 -8.76
CA VAL A 66 3.79 -1.27 -8.98
C VAL A 66 5.19 -1.50 -9.54
N VAL A 67 6.03 -2.21 -8.79
CA VAL A 67 7.39 -2.54 -9.20
C VAL A 67 7.39 -3.75 -10.13
N SER A 68 6.69 -4.81 -9.74
CA SER A 68 6.60 -6.04 -10.50
C SER A 68 5.24 -6.69 -10.29
N GLY A 69 4.84 -7.54 -11.23
CA GLY A 69 3.52 -8.15 -11.20
C GLY A 69 2.43 -7.20 -11.66
N THR A 70 1.19 -7.59 -11.47
CA THR A 70 0.01 -6.81 -11.83
C THR A 70 -0.96 -6.83 -10.67
N LEU A 71 -1.46 -5.67 -10.31
CA LEU A 71 -2.41 -5.50 -9.21
C LEU A 71 -3.71 -4.93 -9.73
N THR A 72 -4.80 -5.34 -9.10
CA THR A 72 -6.13 -4.81 -9.36
C THR A 72 -6.48 -3.81 -8.27
N PHE A 73 -6.91 -2.62 -8.66
CA PHE A 73 -7.30 -1.55 -7.77
C PHE A 73 -8.80 -1.33 -7.87
N LYS A 74 -9.43 -1.07 -6.74
CA LYS A 74 -10.77 -0.50 -6.71
C LYS A 74 -10.68 0.86 -6.06
N VAL A 75 -11.07 1.89 -6.79
CA VAL A 75 -11.06 3.29 -6.32
C VAL A 75 -12.45 3.86 -6.56
N GLY A 76 -13.19 4.15 -5.49
CA GLY A 76 -14.61 4.42 -5.61
C GLY A 76 -15.30 3.20 -6.24
N ASP A 77 -16.03 3.42 -7.32
CA ASP A 77 -16.70 2.34 -8.04
C ASP A 77 -15.89 1.81 -9.22
N GLU A 78 -14.74 2.39 -9.51
CA GLU A 78 -13.90 1.96 -10.63
C GLU A 78 -12.97 0.83 -10.23
N VAL A 79 -12.86 -0.18 -11.08
CA VAL A 79 -11.93 -1.30 -10.93
C VAL A 79 -11.04 -1.32 -12.15
N PHE A 80 -9.72 -1.34 -11.92
CA PHE A 80 -8.75 -1.34 -13.00
C PHE A 80 -7.48 -2.08 -12.60
N GLU A 81 -6.70 -2.48 -13.60
CA GLU A 81 -5.41 -3.13 -13.37
C GLU A 81 -4.26 -2.17 -13.61
N ALA A 82 -3.19 -2.36 -12.82
CA ALA A 82 -1.94 -1.65 -13.00
C ALA A 82 -0.81 -2.67 -13.06
N GLY A 83 -0.09 -2.67 -14.17
CA GLY A 83 1.05 -3.55 -14.39
C GLY A 83 2.36 -2.94 -13.92
N PRO A 84 3.51 -3.58 -14.26
CA PRO A 84 4.82 -3.11 -13.81
C PRO A 84 5.11 -1.67 -14.19
N GLN A 85 5.71 -0.95 -13.26
CA GLN A 85 6.14 0.45 -13.41
C GLN A 85 5.00 1.43 -13.66
N THR A 86 3.81 1.10 -13.18
CA THR A 86 2.65 1.97 -13.21
C THR A 86 2.45 2.62 -11.86
N GLY A 87 2.30 3.94 -11.86
CA GLY A 87 1.99 4.71 -10.66
C GLY A 87 0.51 5.06 -10.60
N VAL A 88 -0.08 4.96 -9.41
CA VAL A 88 -1.47 5.34 -9.15
C VAL A 88 -1.49 6.31 -7.99
N ARG A 89 -2.00 7.52 -8.20
CA ARG A 89 -2.11 8.51 -7.13
C ARG A 89 -3.50 8.44 -6.50
N MET A 90 -3.53 8.30 -5.19
CA MET A 90 -4.74 8.41 -4.39
C MET A 90 -4.87 9.83 -3.85
N THR A 91 -6.01 10.46 -4.06
CA THR A 91 -6.21 11.86 -3.67
C THR A 91 -6.71 12.03 -2.23
N GLY A 92 -7.08 10.94 -1.57
CA GLY A 92 -7.66 11.00 -0.23
C GLY A 92 -9.18 11.19 -0.22
N GLU A 93 -9.80 11.38 -1.38
CA GLU A 93 -11.24 11.61 -1.49
C GLU A 93 -12.05 10.33 -1.61
N ALA A 94 -11.60 9.40 -2.45
CA ALA A 94 -12.31 8.14 -2.67
C ALA A 94 -11.76 7.04 -1.78
N PHE A 95 -12.62 6.15 -1.34
CA PHE A 95 -12.18 4.90 -0.71
C PHE A 95 -11.53 4.02 -1.76
N TYR A 96 -10.51 3.27 -1.36
CA TYR A 96 -9.79 2.40 -2.28
C TYR A 96 -9.28 1.14 -1.60
N SER A 97 -8.95 0.15 -2.39
CA SER A 97 -8.26 -1.05 -1.97
C SER A 97 -7.51 -1.65 -3.15
N VAL A 98 -6.61 -2.59 -2.86
CA VAL A 98 -5.77 -3.25 -3.87
C VAL A 98 -5.76 -4.74 -3.62
N HIS A 99 -5.71 -5.54 -4.70
CA HIS A 99 -5.73 -7.00 -4.61
C HIS A 99 -4.87 -7.61 -5.71
N ASN A 100 -4.20 -8.71 -5.41
CA ASN A 100 -3.47 -9.48 -6.42
C ASN A 100 -4.35 -10.61 -6.94
N ASP A 101 -4.95 -10.41 -8.11
CA ASP A 101 -5.79 -11.40 -8.79
C ASP A 101 -5.00 -12.38 -9.64
N THR A 102 -3.67 -12.25 -9.69
CA THR A 102 -2.82 -13.07 -10.55
C THR A 102 -2.28 -14.29 -9.81
N GLU A 103 -1.53 -15.13 -10.52
CA GLU A 103 -0.90 -16.32 -9.95
C GLU A 103 0.58 -16.10 -9.60
N THR A 104 1.06 -14.86 -9.70
CA THR A 104 2.44 -14.50 -9.35
C THR A 104 2.47 -13.41 -8.30
N ASP A 105 3.56 -13.33 -7.54
CA ASP A 105 3.75 -12.25 -6.57
C ASP A 105 3.78 -10.89 -7.26
N ALA A 106 3.32 -9.88 -6.55
CA ALA A 106 3.45 -8.49 -6.99
C ALA A 106 4.19 -7.70 -5.91
N GLU A 107 5.01 -6.75 -6.34
CA GLU A 107 5.70 -5.83 -5.45
C GLU A 107 5.19 -4.42 -5.68
N LEU A 108 5.03 -3.71 -4.59
CA LEU A 108 4.39 -2.40 -4.56
C LEU A 108 5.20 -1.47 -3.66
N LEU A 109 5.44 -0.24 -4.12
CA LEU A 109 5.95 0.84 -3.29
C LEU A 109 4.80 1.79 -2.98
N ILE A 110 4.73 2.26 -1.74
CA ILE A 110 3.71 3.19 -1.31
C ILE A 110 4.40 4.41 -0.73
N PHE A 111 4.15 5.56 -1.34
CA PHE A 111 4.67 6.84 -0.88
C PHE A 111 3.52 7.73 -0.45
N SER A 112 3.70 8.46 0.63
CA SER A 112 2.70 9.45 1.04
C SER A 112 3.36 10.58 1.81
N THR A 113 2.61 11.65 2.01
CA THR A 113 3.00 12.67 2.97
C THR A 113 3.03 12.06 4.36
N ARG A 114 4.09 12.29 5.12
CA ARG A 114 4.16 11.84 6.49
C ARG A 114 3.53 12.89 7.40
N LEU A 115 2.38 12.53 7.97
CA LEU A 115 1.65 13.40 8.89
C LEU A 115 1.91 12.97 10.32
N ALA A 116 1.95 13.92 11.24
CA ALA A 116 2.09 13.63 12.67
C ALA A 116 0.86 12.88 13.20
N GLU A 117 -0.32 13.25 12.70
CA GLU A 117 -1.59 12.65 13.10
C GLU A 117 -2.38 12.23 11.85
N PRO A 118 -1.98 11.11 11.20
CA PRO A 118 -2.70 10.67 10.01
C PRO A 118 -4.11 10.22 10.37
N ALA A 119 -5.08 10.61 9.55
CA ALA A 119 -6.45 10.16 9.67
C ALA A 119 -6.69 8.99 8.71
N THR A 120 -7.43 8.00 9.18
CA THR A 120 -7.84 6.87 8.35
C THR A 120 -9.34 6.67 8.51
N GLU A 121 -10.04 6.62 7.38
CA GLU A 121 -11.46 6.27 7.34
C GLU A 121 -11.63 4.97 6.60
N GLN A 122 -12.60 4.15 7.02
CA GLN A 122 -12.86 2.85 6.42
C GLN A 122 -14.30 2.77 5.96
N GLN A 123 -14.53 2.07 4.85
CA GLN A 123 -15.85 1.69 4.36
C GLN A 123 -15.92 0.16 4.37
N GLN A 124 -16.80 -0.38 5.21
CA GLN A 124 -17.00 -1.83 5.28
C GLN A 124 -17.71 -2.33 4.02
N ASP A 125 -17.49 -3.59 3.68
CA ASP A 125 -18.09 -4.23 2.49
C ASP A 125 -17.82 -3.48 1.19
N PHE A 126 -16.65 -2.83 1.13
CA PHE A 126 -16.29 -1.98 0.00
C PHE A 126 -16.09 -2.78 -1.29
N TRP A 127 -15.48 -3.95 -1.18
CA TRP A 127 -15.12 -4.75 -2.35
C TRP A 127 -15.65 -6.17 -2.20
N PRO A 128 -16.84 -6.47 -2.73
CA PRO A 128 -17.35 -7.84 -2.73
C PRO A 128 -16.45 -8.77 -3.52
N GLU A 129 -16.43 -10.01 -3.15
CA GLU A 129 -15.63 -11.01 -3.86
C GLU A 129 -16.13 -11.26 -5.29
#